data_788c7eb35fedc160bf18880b03eda691
#
_entry.id   788c7eb35fedc160bf18880b03eda691
#
_cell.length_a   1.000
_cell.length_b   1.000
_cell.length_c   1.000
_cell.angle_alpha   90.00
_cell.angle_beta   90.00
_cell.angle_gamma   90.00
#
_symmetry.space_group_name_H-M   'P 1'
#
loop_
_entity.id
_entity.type
_entity.pdbx_description
1 polymer ?
#
loop_
_entity_poly.entity_id
_entity_poly.type
_entity_poly.pdbx_seq_one_letter_code
_entity_poly.pdbx_strand_id
1 'polypeptide(L)'
;MVKSISFENIPSITECDKFLIEQKLPHGKKVREYVCSVLNQVRQEISKDNSGTFSVNNAEIMERVADEVRIRSDSIKNAINATGIVVHTNMGRAPLSKDLIMKVLPKLCSYSTLELDLETGKKGYQGFKN
;
A
#
# COMPACT_ATOMS: atom_id res chain seq x y z
N MET A 1 -22.52 -26.47 9.30
CA MET A 1 -22.22 -26.30 10.73
C MET A 1 -21.02 -25.39 10.85
N VAL A 2 -21.21 -24.14 11.21
CA VAL A 2 -20.12 -23.20 11.47
C VAL A 2 -19.59 -23.49 12.86
N LYS A 3 -18.35 -24.01 12.98
CA LYS A 3 -17.71 -24.21 14.29
C LYS A 3 -17.48 -22.84 14.92
N SER A 4 -17.97 -22.62 16.13
CA SER A 4 -17.59 -21.48 16.95
C SER A 4 -16.05 -21.47 17.09
N ILE A 5 -15.40 -20.34 16.80
CA ILE A 5 -13.96 -20.23 16.95
C ILE A 5 -13.65 -20.06 18.45
N SER A 6 -12.86 -20.99 18.98
CA SER A 6 -12.16 -20.82 20.24
C SER A 6 -10.83 -20.09 20.00
N PHE A 7 -10.20 -19.54 21.05
CA PHE A 7 -8.87 -18.90 20.97
C PHE A 7 -7.80 -19.75 20.28
N GLU A 8 -7.95 -21.07 20.29
CA GLU A 8 -7.05 -22.04 19.66
C GLU A 8 -7.07 -22.01 18.12
N ASN A 9 -8.15 -21.46 17.53
CA ASN A 9 -8.35 -21.43 16.10
C ASN A 9 -7.97 -20.08 15.46
N ILE A 10 -7.41 -19.13 16.23
CA ILE A 10 -6.93 -17.86 15.69
C ILE A 10 -5.62 -18.11 14.94
N PRO A 11 -5.50 -17.63 13.66
CA PRO A 11 -4.28 -17.86 12.91
C PRO A 11 -3.06 -17.25 13.58
N SER A 12 -1.93 -17.92 13.45
CA SER A 12 -0.63 -17.40 13.89
C SER A 12 -0.13 -16.28 12.96
N ILE A 13 0.78 -15.45 13.46
CA ILE A 13 1.42 -14.39 12.63
C ILE A 13 2.11 -15.02 11.41
N THR A 14 2.72 -16.19 11.55
CA THR A 14 3.39 -16.89 10.44
C THR A 14 2.40 -17.33 9.36
N GLU A 15 1.21 -17.78 9.74
CA GLU A 15 0.15 -18.12 8.79
C GLU A 15 -0.39 -16.89 8.08
N CYS A 16 -0.57 -15.77 8.82
CA CYS A 16 -0.92 -14.50 8.22
C CYS A 16 0.14 -14.02 7.21
N ASP A 17 1.42 -14.12 7.54
CA ASP A 17 2.51 -13.73 6.62
C ASP A 17 2.50 -14.59 5.35
N LYS A 18 2.29 -15.91 5.45
CA LYS A 18 2.17 -16.80 4.28
C LYS A 18 0.99 -16.38 3.39
N PHE A 19 -0.16 -16.12 3.99
CA PHE A 19 -1.34 -15.67 3.27
C PHE A 19 -1.10 -14.33 2.56
N LEU A 20 -0.46 -13.36 3.23
CA LEU A 20 -0.12 -12.07 2.62
C LEU A 20 0.85 -12.23 1.43
N ILE A 21 1.81 -13.16 1.51
CA ILE A 21 2.71 -13.49 0.38
C ILE A 21 1.92 -14.04 -0.80
N GLU A 22 1.00 -14.98 -0.58
CA GLU A 22 0.14 -15.54 -1.63
C GLU A 22 -0.73 -14.47 -2.30
N GLN A 23 -1.22 -13.50 -1.52
CA GLN A 23 -1.99 -12.35 -2.01
C GLN A 23 -1.12 -11.25 -2.64
N LYS A 24 0.22 -11.42 -2.71
CA LYS A 24 1.18 -10.41 -3.19
C LYS A 24 1.10 -9.08 -2.42
N LEU A 25 0.76 -9.14 -1.14
CA LEU A 25 0.68 -7.99 -0.24
C LEU A 25 1.98 -7.81 0.55
N PRO A 26 2.24 -6.60 1.09
CA PRO A 26 3.31 -6.38 2.04
C PRO A 26 3.21 -7.34 3.23
N HIS A 27 4.34 -7.87 3.69
CA HIS A 27 4.42 -8.88 4.76
C HIS A 27 5.68 -8.69 5.63
N GLY A 28 5.80 -9.49 6.70
CA GLY A 28 6.92 -9.48 7.62
C GLY A 28 6.93 -8.28 8.58
N LYS A 29 8.13 -7.85 9.00
CA LYS A 29 8.28 -6.85 10.09
C LYS A 29 7.51 -5.54 9.84
N LYS A 30 7.41 -5.08 8.59
CA LYS A 30 6.78 -3.79 8.24
C LYS A 30 5.28 -3.76 8.53
N VAL A 31 4.61 -4.89 8.42
CA VAL A 31 3.15 -4.99 8.60
C VAL A 31 2.74 -5.73 9.87
N ARG A 32 3.71 -6.22 10.64
CA ARG A 32 3.47 -7.02 11.84
C ARG A 32 2.55 -6.33 12.85
N GLU A 33 2.68 -5.03 13.00
CA GLU A 33 1.82 -4.26 13.91
C GLU A 33 0.35 -4.29 13.44
N TYR A 34 0.11 -4.22 12.15
CA TYR A 34 -1.23 -4.26 11.57
C TYR A 34 -1.86 -5.64 11.76
N VAL A 35 -1.10 -6.70 11.49
CA VAL A 35 -1.51 -8.09 11.74
C VAL A 35 -1.85 -8.29 13.22
N CYS A 36 -0.97 -7.87 14.12
CA CYS A 36 -1.20 -7.97 15.57
C CYS A 36 -2.44 -7.18 16.01
N SER A 37 -2.68 -6.01 15.44
CA SER A 37 -3.86 -5.18 15.72
C SER A 37 -5.14 -5.95 15.42
N VAL A 38 -5.24 -6.53 14.21
CA VAL A 38 -6.43 -7.30 13.80
C VAL A 38 -6.63 -8.55 14.68
N LEU A 39 -5.56 -9.31 14.91
CA LEU A 39 -5.65 -10.51 15.76
C LEU A 39 -6.08 -10.17 17.21
N ASN A 40 -5.62 -9.03 17.75
CA ASN A 40 -6.04 -8.58 19.08
C ASN A 40 -7.49 -8.10 19.09
N GLN A 41 -7.98 -7.47 18.04
CA GLN A 41 -9.39 -7.11 17.90
C GLN A 41 -10.27 -8.38 17.90
N VAL A 42 -9.91 -9.39 17.11
CA VAL A 42 -10.63 -10.68 17.07
C VAL A 42 -10.64 -11.34 18.47
N ARG A 43 -9.50 -11.34 19.19
CA ARG A 43 -9.46 -11.86 20.58
C ARG A 43 -10.39 -11.11 21.52
N GLN A 44 -10.48 -9.79 21.38
CA GLN A 44 -11.39 -8.97 22.18
C GLN A 44 -12.85 -9.22 21.82
N GLU A 45 -13.17 -9.42 20.54
CA GLU A 45 -14.52 -9.77 20.08
C GLU A 45 -14.96 -11.10 20.68
N ILE A 46 -14.09 -12.13 20.64
CA ILE A 46 -14.34 -13.44 21.27
C ILE A 46 -14.53 -13.28 22.80
N SER A 47 -13.68 -12.47 23.46
CA SER A 47 -13.76 -12.28 24.92
C SER A 47 -15.04 -11.56 25.38
N LYS A 48 -15.62 -10.72 24.53
CA LYS A 48 -16.85 -9.96 24.83
C LYS A 48 -18.12 -10.75 24.51
N ASP A 49 -18.01 -11.81 23.74
CA ASP A 49 -19.16 -12.64 23.40
C ASP A 49 -19.53 -13.60 24.54
N ASN A 50 -20.33 -13.08 25.48
CA ASN A 50 -20.88 -13.88 26.57
C ASN A 50 -21.97 -14.89 26.12
N SER A 51 -22.42 -14.80 24.86
CA SER A 51 -23.49 -15.63 24.31
C SER A 51 -22.98 -16.89 23.59
N GLY A 52 -21.67 -16.95 23.30
CA GLY A 52 -21.06 -18.05 22.52
C GLY A 52 -21.55 -18.11 21.06
N THR A 53 -22.14 -17.03 20.57
CA THR A 53 -22.68 -16.93 19.20
C THR A 53 -21.72 -16.35 18.22
N PHE A 54 -20.60 -15.79 18.68
CA PHE A 54 -19.59 -15.19 17.80
C PHE A 54 -18.93 -16.28 16.94
N SER A 55 -19.14 -16.18 15.65
CA SER A 55 -18.65 -17.15 14.67
C SER A 55 -17.91 -16.42 13.56
N VAL A 56 -16.60 -16.38 13.68
CA VAL A 56 -15.70 -15.91 12.62
C VAL A 56 -14.84 -17.08 12.17
N ASN A 57 -14.67 -17.31 10.88
CA ASN A 57 -13.81 -18.38 10.39
C ASN A 57 -12.40 -17.83 10.08
N ASN A 58 -11.41 -18.75 9.98
CA ASN A 58 -10.03 -18.38 9.68
C ASN A 58 -9.87 -17.57 8.38
N ALA A 59 -10.66 -17.93 7.36
CA ALA A 59 -10.61 -17.22 6.09
C ALA A 59 -11.05 -15.75 6.23
N GLU A 60 -12.08 -15.50 7.05
CA GLU A 60 -12.55 -14.15 7.34
C GLU A 60 -11.52 -13.35 8.14
N ILE A 61 -10.83 -13.97 9.10
CA ILE A 61 -9.74 -13.31 9.85
C ILE A 61 -8.58 -12.96 8.91
N MET A 62 -8.21 -13.90 8.04
CA MET A 62 -7.16 -13.66 7.04
C MET A 62 -7.51 -12.51 6.08
N GLU A 63 -8.76 -12.42 5.65
CA GLU A 63 -9.20 -11.32 4.78
C GLU A 63 -9.22 -9.99 5.52
N ARG A 64 -9.66 -9.94 6.79
CA ARG A 64 -9.53 -8.73 7.64
C ARG A 64 -8.07 -8.28 7.77
N VAL A 65 -7.14 -9.24 7.91
CA VAL A 65 -5.69 -8.94 7.94
C VAL A 65 -5.24 -8.35 6.61
N ALA A 66 -5.64 -8.94 5.49
CA ALA A 66 -5.29 -8.45 4.16
C ALA A 66 -5.83 -7.05 3.91
N ASP A 67 -7.08 -6.77 4.28
CA ASP A 67 -7.70 -5.46 4.13
C ASP A 67 -7.01 -4.39 4.98
N GLU A 68 -6.68 -4.69 6.24
CA GLU A 68 -5.94 -3.77 7.10
C GLU A 68 -4.55 -3.46 6.52
N VAL A 69 -3.86 -4.47 5.99
CA VAL A 69 -2.57 -4.30 5.32
C VAL A 69 -2.72 -3.48 4.04
N ARG A 70 -3.74 -3.71 3.21
CA ARG A 70 -4.03 -2.91 2.01
C ARG A 70 -4.25 -1.44 2.35
N ILE A 71 -5.14 -1.18 3.33
CA ILE A 71 -5.52 0.18 3.75
C ILE A 71 -4.32 0.95 4.29
N ARG A 72 -3.48 0.31 5.11
CA ARG A 72 -2.35 0.98 5.76
C ARG A 72 -1.08 1.00 4.93
N SER A 73 -0.93 0.08 3.99
CA SER A 73 0.20 0.08 3.06
C SER A 73 0.06 1.13 1.96
N ASP A 74 -1.16 1.52 1.63
CA ASP A 74 -1.43 2.68 0.77
C ASP A 74 -1.34 3.97 1.60
N SER A 75 -0.10 4.38 1.86
CA SER A 75 0.20 5.55 2.69
C SER A 75 -0.10 6.89 1.99
N ILE A 76 -0.23 6.88 0.66
CA ILE A 76 -0.49 8.07 -0.15
C ILE A 76 -1.94 8.06 -0.59
N LYS A 77 -2.75 8.95 0.00
CA LYS A 77 -4.17 9.10 -0.35
C LYS A 77 -4.39 10.38 -1.13
N ASN A 78 -5.33 10.34 -2.05
CA ASN A 78 -5.80 11.56 -2.72
C ASN A 78 -6.44 12.50 -1.70
N ALA A 79 -6.04 13.76 -1.75
CA ALA A 79 -6.58 14.81 -0.89
C ALA A 79 -7.07 15.99 -1.75
N ILE A 80 -8.12 16.64 -1.29
CA ILE A 80 -8.59 17.88 -1.88
C ILE A 80 -7.87 19.02 -1.18
N ASN A 81 -7.13 19.83 -1.95
CA ASN A 81 -6.43 20.99 -1.41
C ASN A 81 -7.42 22.17 -1.34
N ALA A 82 -7.93 22.47 -0.16
CA ALA A 82 -8.79 23.62 0.13
C ALA A 82 -8.07 24.71 0.92
N THR A 83 -6.72 24.73 0.95
CA THR A 83 -5.93 25.67 1.77
C THR A 83 -5.74 27.03 1.12
N GLY A 84 -6.02 27.18 -0.18
CA GLY A 84 -5.72 28.37 -0.96
C GLY A 84 -4.24 28.48 -1.41
N ILE A 85 -3.39 27.52 -1.00
CA ILE A 85 -1.96 27.48 -1.38
C ILE A 85 -1.78 26.45 -2.50
N VAL A 86 -1.51 26.93 -3.72
CA VAL A 86 -1.42 26.04 -4.91
C VAL A 86 -0.23 25.07 -4.79
N VAL A 87 0.95 25.56 -4.40
CA VAL A 87 2.15 24.73 -4.19
C VAL A 87 2.32 24.46 -2.71
N HIS A 88 1.68 23.37 -2.23
CA HIS A 88 1.67 23.04 -0.82
C HIS A 88 2.65 21.90 -0.50
N THR A 89 3.71 22.19 0.25
CA THR A 89 4.82 21.24 0.52
C THR A 89 4.36 19.93 1.16
N ASN A 90 3.41 19.98 2.11
CA ASN A 90 2.90 18.80 2.81
C ASN A 90 1.85 18.01 2.03
N MET A 91 1.40 18.51 0.87
CA MET A 91 0.40 17.89 0.01
C MET A 91 0.96 17.49 -1.36
N GLY A 92 2.26 17.15 -1.43
CA GLY A 92 2.90 16.73 -2.67
C GLY A 92 3.22 17.87 -3.64
N ARG A 93 3.21 19.11 -3.15
CA ARG A 93 3.44 20.37 -3.90
C ARG A 93 2.26 20.73 -4.80
N ALA A 94 2.29 20.37 -6.09
CA ALA A 94 1.21 20.64 -7.02
C ALA A 94 0.89 19.38 -7.83
N PRO A 95 -0.37 19.17 -8.23
CA PRO A 95 -0.74 18.08 -9.12
C PRO A 95 -0.02 18.21 -10.47
N LEU A 96 0.41 17.09 -11.02
CA LEU A 96 0.93 17.01 -12.38
C LEU A 96 -0.19 16.61 -13.33
N SER A 97 -0.17 17.19 -14.54
CA SER A 97 -1.12 16.80 -15.58
C SER A 97 -0.91 15.34 -15.98
N LYS A 98 -1.97 14.53 -15.94
CA LYS A 98 -1.94 13.13 -16.36
C LYS A 98 -1.47 13.00 -17.81
N ASP A 99 -1.97 13.86 -18.70
CA ASP A 99 -1.62 13.82 -20.12
C ASP A 99 -0.14 14.14 -20.36
N LEU A 100 0.40 15.10 -19.59
CA LEU A 100 1.83 15.42 -19.63
C LEU A 100 2.68 14.21 -19.15
N ILE A 101 2.31 13.61 -18.03
CA ILE A 101 2.99 12.41 -17.50
C ILE A 101 3.00 11.29 -18.54
N MET A 102 1.84 10.99 -19.14
CA MET A 102 1.72 9.93 -20.14
C MET A 102 2.55 10.20 -21.39
N LYS A 103 2.69 11.45 -21.81
CA LYS A 103 3.55 11.82 -22.95
C LYS A 103 5.05 11.70 -22.64
N VAL A 104 5.44 11.97 -21.41
CA VAL A 104 6.86 11.98 -21.00
C VAL A 104 7.32 10.61 -20.51
N LEU A 105 6.41 9.80 -19.98
CA LEU A 105 6.71 8.49 -19.39
C LEU A 105 7.58 7.57 -20.28
N PRO A 106 7.32 7.40 -21.59
CA PRO A 106 8.18 6.57 -22.44
C PRO A 106 9.62 7.07 -22.52
N LYS A 107 9.83 8.38 -22.43
CA LYS A 107 11.17 9.00 -22.44
C LYS A 107 11.87 8.83 -21.09
N LEU A 108 11.12 8.85 -19.99
CA LEU A 108 11.66 8.64 -18.65
C LEU A 108 12.02 7.17 -18.37
N CYS A 109 11.36 6.23 -19.06
CA CYS A 109 11.60 4.78 -18.91
C CYS A 109 12.71 4.26 -19.85
N SER A 110 13.43 5.15 -20.56
CA SER A 110 14.52 4.79 -21.47
C SER A 110 15.76 5.67 -21.22
N TYR A 111 16.89 5.24 -21.74
CA TYR A 111 18.06 6.12 -21.80
C TYR A 111 17.74 7.36 -22.65
N SER A 112 18.18 8.51 -22.21
CA SER A 112 17.94 9.78 -22.91
C SER A 112 19.25 10.49 -23.22
N THR A 113 19.21 11.32 -24.26
CA THR A 113 20.34 12.14 -24.70
C THR A 113 20.39 13.50 -24.01
N LEU A 114 19.81 13.62 -22.81
CA LEU A 114 19.66 14.91 -22.13
C LEU A 114 21.00 15.67 -21.98
N GLU A 115 22.08 14.93 -21.74
CA GLU A 115 23.44 15.50 -21.60
C GLU A 115 24.44 14.89 -22.58
N LEU A 116 24.02 14.16 -23.61
CA LEU A 116 24.85 13.50 -24.57
C LEU A 116 24.52 13.94 -25.98
N ASP A 117 25.52 14.44 -26.69
CA ASP A 117 25.45 14.70 -28.12
C ASP A 117 25.79 13.41 -28.88
N LEU A 118 24.83 12.86 -29.61
CA LEU A 118 25.00 11.61 -30.35
C LEU A 118 25.92 11.72 -31.57
N GLU A 119 26.07 12.90 -32.16
CA GLU A 119 26.93 13.11 -33.33
C GLU A 119 28.40 13.18 -32.93
N THR A 120 28.67 13.85 -31.83
CA THR A 120 30.03 14.06 -31.34
C THR A 120 30.49 13.09 -30.28
N GLY A 121 29.54 12.38 -29.65
CA GLY A 121 29.76 11.49 -28.50
C GLY A 121 30.22 12.22 -27.24
N LYS A 122 30.18 13.54 -27.22
CA LYS A 122 30.65 14.35 -26.09
C LYS A 122 29.50 14.75 -25.17
N LYS A 123 29.83 14.98 -23.89
CA LYS A 123 28.89 15.58 -22.95
C LYS A 123 28.58 17.02 -23.43
N GLY A 124 27.32 17.31 -23.66
CA GLY A 124 26.84 18.61 -24.08
C GLY A 124 25.42 18.83 -23.60
N TYR A 125 25.08 20.07 -23.24
CA TYR A 125 23.73 20.46 -22.93
C TYR A 125 22.97 20.67 -24.26
N GLN A 126 22.04 19.76 -24.54
CA GLN A 126 21.09 19.99 -25.64
C GLN A 126 19.95 20.88 -25.14
N GLY A 127 20.30 22.11 -24.74
CA GLY A 127 19.32 23.16 -24.53
C GLY A 127 18.60 23.46 -25.84
N PHE A 128 17.33 23.82 -25.74
CA PHE A 128 16.51 24.21 -26.89
C PHE A 128 17.34 25.04 -27.91
N LYS A 129 17.68 24.45 -29.03
CA LYS A 129 18.05 25.23 -30.20
C LYS A 129 16.76 25.86 -30.69
N ASN A 130 16.62 27.18 -30.48
CA ASN A 130 15.55 27.99 -31.07
C ASN A 130 15.60 27.91 -32.59
#